data_d4157f52efd836d283a3563fced3131a
#
_entry.id   d4157f52efd836d283a3563fced3131a
#
_cell.length_a   1.000
_cell.length_b   1.000
_cell.length_c   1.000
_cell.angle_alpha   90.00
_cell.angle_beta   90.00
_cell.angle_gamma   90.00
#
_symmetry.space_group_name_H-M   'P 1'
#
loop_
_entity.id
_entity.type
_entity.pdbx_description
1 polymer ?
#
loop_
_entity_poly.entity_id
_entity_poly.type
_entity_poly.pdbx_seq_one_letter_code
_entity_poly.pdbx_strand_id
1 'polypeptide(L)'
;MGIEAIKEAGVVGAGGAGFPTHVKLNVKVEYFIVNAAECEPLIETDKFLCRQWPERIVSTVVKISEMLGSTKNVIALKDHYHREIQALEDAIQKLDAPVEVFKMSSFYPAGDEQSMIYEVTGRSVPERGLPSQVGCVVDNVGTVLSIADALEGKPVCEKYLSVTGDVKQPKMYHVPLGTPIRAILDAAGVQRGTYNVILGGPMMGKTVMSEEAIDNTVVTKTTGNLLVLPKDHYLFRRASYSIPKMIHQARSACIQCKMCTDLCPRHLIGHDVKPNLVMRSVWREEQIEDNDEYIKYFGSAANCCSCGACEMFSCPMGLSPRKMNDYVKG
;
A
#
# COMPACT_ATOMS: atom_id res chain seq x y z
N MET A 1 -21.92 -1.75 19.74
CA MET A 1 -22.46 -2.38 18.50
C MET A 1 -21.51 -2.24 17.29
N GLY A 2 -21.01 -1.07 16.96
CA GLY A 2 -20.22 -0.90 15.72
C GLY A 2 -18.90 -1.69 15.65
N ILE A 3 -18.03 -1.60 16.67
CA ILE A 3 -16.70 -2.27 16.66
C ILE A 3 -16.84 -3.80 16.69
N GLU A 4 -17.80 -4.35 17.45
CA GLU A 4 -18.02 -5.80 17.49
C GLU A 4 -18.53 -6.34 16.13
N ALA A 5 -19.45 -5.63 15.47
CA ALA A 5 -19.91 -6.00 14.13
C ALA A 5 -18.74 -6.02 13.11
N ILE A 6 -17.82 -5.04 13.18
CA ILE A 6 -16.62 -4.97 12.33
C ILE A 6 -15.71 -6.18 12.58
N LYS A 7 -15.55 -6.60 13.84
CA LYS A 7 -14.76 -7.77 14.23
C LYS A 7 -15.39 -9.07 13.74
N GLU A 8 -16.69 -9.26 14.00
CA GLU A 8 -17.44 -10.46 13.60
C GLU A 8 -17.50 -10.63 12.06
N ALA A 9 -17.66 -9.52 11.33
CA ALA A 9 -17.61 -9.51 9.87
C ALA A 9 -16.21 -9.80 9.31
N GLY A 10 -15.17 -9.80 10.15
CA GLY A 10 -13.80 -10.08 9.75
C GLY A 10 -13.17 -9.00 8.89
N VAL A 11 -13.50 -7.72 9.13
CA VAL A 11 -12.92 -6.58 8.40
C VAL A 11 -11.45 -6.40 8.74
N VAL A 12 -10.62 -6.34 7.71
CA VAL A 12 -9.18 -6.03 7.80
C VAL A 12 -8.82 -4.94 6.82
N GLY A 13 -7.67 -4.28 7.01
CA GLY A 13 -7.18 -3.24 6.11
C GLY A 13 -7.03 -3.74 4.68
N ALA A 14 -7.80 -3.18 3.75
CA ALA A 14 -7.86 -3.59 2.34
C ALA A 14 -6.68 -3.05 1.49
N GLY A 15 -5.93 -2.07 1.99
CA GLY A 15 -4.80 -1.43 1.31
C GLY A 15 -3.48 -2.24 1.31
N GLY A 16 -3.51 -3.53 1.69
CA GLY A 16 -2.37 -4.44 1.58
C GLY A 16 -1.86 -5.00 2.93
N ALA A 17 -1.83 -4.22 4.01
CA ALA A 17 -1.27 -4.65 5.29
C ALA A 17 -2.14 -5.67 6.06
N GLY A 18 -3.46 -5.70 5.80
CA GLY A 18 -4.37 -6.65 6.44
C GLY A 18 -4.55 -6.48 7.96
N PHE A 19 -4.24 -5.31 8.51
CA PHE A 19 -4.37 -5.06 9.95
C PHE A 19 -5.84 -5.15 10.40
N PRO A 20 -6.14 -5.78 11.56
CA PRO A 20 -7.51 -5.90 12.06
C PRO A 20 -8.16 -4.55 12.33
N THR A 21 -9.20 -4.21 11.57
CA THR A 21 -9.82 -2.88 11.59
C THR A 21 -10.47 -2.57 12.95
N HIS A 22 -11.08 -3.56 13.62
CA HIS A 22 -11.68 -3.38 14.95
C HIS A 22 -10.66 -2.95 16.03
N VAL A 23 -9.38 -3.35 15.89
CA VAL A 23 -8.28 -2.90 16.76
C VAL A 23 -7.92 -1.47 16.46
N LYS A 24 -7.81 -1.14 15.16
CA LYS A 24 -7.45 0.19 14.67
C LYS A 24 -8.47 1.27 15.09
N LEU A 25 -9.75 0.94 15.04
CA LEU A 25 -10.85 1.85 15.37
C LEU A 25 -11.17 1.94 16.88
N ASN A 26 -10.54 1.15 17.73
CA ASN A 26 -10.77 1.17 19.17
C ASN A 26 -9.95 2.26 19.88
N VAL A 27 -10.03 3.49 19.39
CA VAL A 27 -9.29 4.66 19.91
C VAL A 27 -10.12 5.93 19.71
N LYS A 28 -9.78 7.01 20.43
CA LYS A 28 -10.31 8.35 20.20
C LYS A 28 -9.24 9.20 19.53
N VAL A 29 -9.60 9.90 18.46
CA VAL A 29 -8.65 10.69 17.65
C VAL A 29 -9.29 11.99 17.18
N GLU A 30 -8.45 12.95 16.79
CA GLU A 30 -8.90 14.21 16.20
C GLU A 30 -9.23 14.04 14.71
N TYR A 31 -8.36 13.29 13.97
CA TYR A 31 -8.48 13.10 12.54
C TYR A 31 -8.87 11.65 12.19
N PHE A 32 -9.90 11.51 11.38
CA PHE A 32 -10.14 10.30 10.60
C PHE A 32 -9.85 10.58 9.12
N ILE A 33 -8.88 9.88 8.55
CA ILE A 33 -8.42 10.06 7.17
C ILE A 33 -8.74 8.81 6.37
N VAL A 34 -9.48 8.96 5.28
CA VAL A 34 -9.70 7.90 4.30
C VAL A 34 -8.64 8.00 3.21
N ASN A 35 -7.84 6.96 3.08
CA ASN A 35 -6.86 6.83 2.00
C ASN A 35 -7.56 6.35 0.72
N ALA A 36 -7.75 7.26 -0.23
CA ALA A 36 -8.21 7.00 -1.59
C ALA A 36 -7.14 7.38 -2.64
N ALA A 37 -5.89 7.50 -2.21
CA ALA A 37 -4.78 8.02 -3.02
C ALA A 37 -4.08 6.96 -3.87
N GLU A 38 -4.73 5.84 -4.24
CA GLU A 38 -4.14 4.74 -5.04
C GLU A 38 -2.82 5.13 -5.75
N CYS A 39 -1.68 4.92 -5.08
CA CYS A 39 -0.41 5.47 -5.57
C CYS A 39 0.40 4.48 -6.40
N GLU A 40 0.11 3.20 -6.33
CA GLU A 40 0.73 2.18 -7.19
C GLU A 40 0.25 2.34 -8.63
N PRO A 41 1.18 2.40 -9.61
CA PRO A 41 0.79 2.42 -11.01
C PRO A 41 -0.04 1.20 -11.41
N LEU A 42 -0.98 1.39 -12.35
CA LEU A 42 -1.81 0.33 -12.94
C LEU A 42 -2.79 -0.35 -11.96
N ILE A 43 -3.03 0.21 -10.78
CA ILE A 43 -4.13 -0.21 -9.91
C ILE A 43 -5.29 0.79 -10.08
N GLU A 44 -6.50 0.28 -10.24
CA GLU A 44 -7.71 1.10 -10.50
C GLU A 44 -8.78 0.91 -9.42
N THR A 45 -8.53 0.04 -8.43
CA THR A 45 -9.56 -0.42 -7.52
C THR A 45 -10.12 0.70 -6.65
N ASP A 46 -9.27 1.47 -5.96
CA ASP A 46 -9.74 2.54 -5.08
C ASP A 46 -10.45 3.66 -5.87
N LYS A 47 -9.94 4.02 -7.04
CA LYS A 47 -10.59 4.98 -7.93
C LYS A 47 -11.96 4.51 -8.39
N PHE A 48 -12.08 3.23 -8.79
CA PHE A 48 -13.35 2.64 -9.15
C PHE A 48 -14.36 2.70 -7.99
N LEU A 49 -13.94 2.34 -6.78
CA LEU A 49 -14.79 2.35 -5.59
C LEU A 49 -15.30 3.77 -5.29
N CYS A 50 -14.45 4.79 -5.36
CA CYS A 50 -14.82 6.19 -5.16
C CYS A 50 -15.90 6.66 -6.17
N ARG A 51 -15.78 6.26 -7.44
CA ARG A 51 -16.77 6.62 -8.47
C ARG A 51 -18.08 5.85 -8.32
N GLN A 52 -18.01 4.59 -7.89
CA GLN A 52 -19.17 3.70 -7.90
C GLN A 52 -20.06 3.87 -6.66
N TRP A 53 -19.47 4.14 -5.49
CA TRP A 53 -20.22 4.21 -4.22
C TRP A 53 -19.84 5.44 -3.37
N PRO A 54 -19.81 6.66 -3.94
CA PRO A 54 -19.37 7.85 -3.20
C PRO A 54 -20.26 8.15 -1.99
N GLU A 55 -21.59 8.08 -2.13
CA GLU A 55 -22.52 8.33 -1.02
C GLU A 55 -22.38 7.30 0.10
N ARG A 56 -22.16 6.03 -0.25
CA ARG A 56 -21.93 4.97 0.74
C ARG A 56 -20.61 5.16 1.50
N ILE A 57 -19.57 5.60 0.80
CA ILE A 57 -18.29 5.96 1.43
C ILE A 57 -18.49 7.11 2.41
N VAL A 58 -19.06 8.23 1.96
CA VAL A 58 -19.25 9.42 2.77
C VAL A 58 -20.12 9.14 4.00
N SER A 59 -21.26 8.47 3.83
CA SER A 59 -22.14 8.12 4.96
C SER A 59 -21.48 7.19 5.98
N THR A 60 -20.59 6.30 5.52
CA THR A 60 -19.83 5.41 6.41
C THR A 60 -18.71 6.16 7.14
N VAL A 61 -18.06 7.14 6.49
CA VAL A 61 -17.08 8.02 7.14
C VAL A 61 -17.73 8.74 8.33
N VAL A 62 -18.95 9.25 8.18
CA VAL A 62 -19.69 9.88 9.29
C VAL A 62 -19.91 8.89 10.44
N LYS A 63 -20.37 7.66 10.17
CA LYS A 63 -20.56 6.62 11.20
C LYS A 63 -19.24 6.25 11.92
N ILE A 64 -18.14 6.17 11.18
CA ILE A 64 -16.82 5.90 11.76
C ILE A 64 -16.38 7.09 12.63
N SER A 65 -16.61 8.32 12.19
CA SER A 65 -16.26 9.52 12.93
C SER A 65 -16.95 9.58 14.29
N GLU A 66 -18.22 9.17 14.37
CA GLU A 66 -18.95 9.05 15.62
C GLU A 66 -18.31 8.01 16.56
N MET A 67 -17.89 6.86 16.03
CA MET A 67 -17.19 5.83 16.81
C MET A 67 -15.84 6.32 17.33
N LEU A 68 -15.07 7.03 16.53
CA LEU A 68 -13.76 7.58 16.88
C LEU A 68 -13.85 8.87 17.71
N GLY A 69 -14.99 9.57 17.67
CA GLY A 69 -15.14 10.92 18.21
C GLY A 69 -14.29 11.94 17.47
N SER A 70 -13.99 11.71 16.19
CA SER A 70 -13.16 12.59 15.39
C SER A 70 -13.91 13.86 14.99
N THR A 71 -13.19 14.98 15.00
CA THR A 71 -13.72 16.30 14.61
C THR A 71 -13.29 16.71 13.20
N LYS A 72 -12.30 16.04 12.64
CA LYS A 72 -11.76 16.26 11.30
C LYS A 72 -11.85 14.96 10.49
N ASN A 73 -12.71 14.93 9.49
CA ASN A 73 -12.93 13.76 8.65
C ASN A 73 -12.56 14.09 7.22
N VAL A 74 -11.56 13.38 6.68
CA VAL A 74 -10.90 13.74 5.43
C VAL A 74 -10.86 12.54 4.50
N ILE A 75 -11.23 12.72 3.23
CA ILE A 75 -10.95 11.75 2.17
C ILE A 75 -9.79 12.30 1.34
N ALA A 76 -8.62 11.67 1.47
CA ALA A 76 -7.40 12.12 0.81
C ALA A 76 -7.16 11.34 -0.48
N LEU A 77 -7.02 12.05 -1.60
CA LEU A 77 -6.73 11.46 -2.90
C LEU A 77 -5.92 12.45 -3.77
N LYS A 78 -5.34 11.94 -4.86
CA LYS A 78 -4.50 12.79 -5.72
C LYS A 78 -5.31 13.84 -6.47
N ASP A 79 -4.76 15.04 -6.61
CA ASP A 79 -5.38 16.22 -7.23
C ASP A 79 -5.87 16.01 -8.66
N HIS A 80 -5.21 15.13 -9.42
CA HIS A 80 -5.59 14.81 -10.80
C HIS A 80 -6.68 13.71 -10.93
N TYR A 81 -7.22 13.20 -9.84
CA TYR A 81 -8.34 12.25 -9.84
C TYR A 81 -9.69 12.99 -9.94
N HIS A 82 -9.86 13.79 -11.00
CA HIS A 82 -10.97 14.73 -11.15
C HIS A 82 -12.35 14.08 -11.04
N ARG A 83 -12.54 12.87 -11.60
CA ARG A 83 -13.84 12.15 -11.57
C ARG A 83 -14.17 11.66 -10.16
N GLU A 84 -13.18 11.16 -9.46
CA GLU A 84 -13.30 10.65 -8.09
C GLU A 84 -13.57 11.80 -7.12
N ILE A 85 -12.83 12.91 -7.27
CA ILE A 85 -13.01 14.14 -6.49
C ILE A 85 -14.44 14.65 -6.66
N GLN A 86 -14.89 14.83 -7.91
CA GLN A 86 -16.22 15.34 -8.19
C GLN A 86 -17.32 14.44 -7.59
N ALA A 87 -17.21 13.11 -7.76
CA ALA A 87 -18.18 12.17 -7.21
C ALA A 87 -18.27 12.23 -5.68
N LEU A 88 -17.13 12.39 -5.00
CA LEU A 88 -17.08 12.50 -3.54
C LEU A 88 -17.59 13.86 -3.06
N GLU A 89 -17.20 14.96 -3.71
CA GLU A 89 -17.68 16.32 -3.39
C GLU A 89 -19.20 16.43 -3.57
N ASP A 90 -19.77 15.86 -4.67
CA ASP A 90 -21.22 15.80 -4.90
C ASP A 90 -21.94 14.99 -3.81
N ALA A 91 -21.37 13.86 -3.38
CA ALA A 91 -21.93 13.04 -2.32
C ALA A 91 -21.89 13.75 -0.96
N ILE A 92 -20.79 14.44 -0.64
CA ILE A 92 -20.64 15.24 0.59
C ILE A 92 -21.70 16.34 0.63
N GLN A 93 -21.86 17.07 -0.47
CA GLN A 93 -22.88 18.12 -0.59
C GLN A 93 -24.31 17.56 -0.46
N LYS A 94 -24.60 16.46 -1.15
CA LYS A 94 -25.93 15.82 -1.11
C LYS A 94 -26.32 15.35 0.28
N LEU A 95 -25.36 14.84 1.05
CA LEU A 95 -25.59 14.28 2.37
C LEU A 95 -25.41 15.33 3.51
N ASP A 96 -25.02 16.56 3.19
CA ASP A 96 -24.61 17.60 4.15
C ASP A 96 -23.65 17.05 5.21
N ALA A 97 -22.65 16.27 4.74
CA ALA A 97 -21.78 15.49 5.62
C ALA A 97 -20.57 16.33 6.11
N PRO A 98 -20.16 16.23 7.40
CA PRO A 98 -19.00 16.91 7.94
C PRO A 98 -17.69 16.18 7.51
N VAL A 99 -17.45 16.10 6.22
CA VAL A 99 -16.33 15.42 5.56
C VAL A 99 -15.75 16.36 4.51
N GLU A 100 -14.43 16.42 4.38
CA GLU A 100 -13.77 17.20 3.33
C GLU A 100 -12.93 16.30 2.40
N VAL A 101 -12.77 16.74 1.16
CA VAL A 101 -11.86 16.13 0.20
C VAL A 101 -10.53 16.86 0.25
N PHE A 102 -9.45 16.15 0.60
CA PHE A 102 -8.09 16.68 0.59
C PHE A 102 -7.36 16.28 -0.69
N LYS A 103 -7.04 17.27 -1.52
CA LYS A 103 -6.38 17.08 -2.81
C LYS A 103 -4.86 17.05 -2.61
N MET A 104 -4.28 15.85 -2.64
CA MET A 104 -2.85 15.63 -2.47
C MET A 104 -2.08 15.89 -3.76
N SER A 105 -0.87 16.40 -3.64
CA SER A 105 0.08 16.43 -4.76
C SER A 105 0.37 15.04 -5.30
N SER A 106 0.72 14.96 -6.59
CA SER A 106 0.98 13.70 -7.28
C SER A 106 2.42 13.25 -7.05
N PHE A 107 2.66 12.45 -6.03
CA PHE A 107 3.96 11.82 -5.74
C PHE A 107 3.79 10.34 -5.40
N TYR A 108 4.89 9.62 -5.33
CA TYR A 108 4.94 8.23 -4.87
C TYR A 108 5.87 8.15 -3.63
N PRO A 109 5.43 7.55 -2.54
CA PRO A 109 4.18 6.82 -2.28
C PRO A 109 3.12 7.68 -1.52
N ALA A 110 2.31 8.46 -2.22
CA ALA A 110 1.26 9.30 -1.61
C ALA A 110 0.28 8.51 -0.71
N GLY A 111 0.07 7.22 -1.00
CA GLY A 111 -0.76 6.32 -0.21
C GLY A 111 -0.06 5.68 1.00
N ASP A 112 1.21 6.01 1.27
CA ASP A 112 1.85 5.61 2.53
C ASP A 112 1.19 6.33 3.70
N GLU A 113 0.72 5.58 4.69
CA GLU A 113 -0.07 6.07 5.82
C GLU A 113 0.58 7.27 6.54
N GLN A 114 1.89 7.19 6.80
CA GLN A 114 2.59 8.25 7.53
C GLN A 114 2.88 9.47 6.66
N SER A 115 3.20 9.26 5.38
CA SER A 115 3.32 10.36 4.42
C SER A 115 2.00 11.09 4.23
N MET A 116 0.88 10.37 4.17
CA MET A 116 -0.46 10.95 4.08
C MET A 116 -0.82 11.75 5.33
N ILE A 117 -0.54 11.24 6.53
CA ILE A 117 -0.76 11.99 7.77
C ILE A 117 0.01 13.29 7.77
N TYR A 118 1.28 13.25 7.35
CA TYR A 118 2.10 14.46 7.26
C TYR A 118 1.52 15.48 6.28
N GLU A 119 1.12 15.04 5.08
CA GLU A 119 0.50 15.92 4.07
C GLU A 119 -0.81 16.57 4.58
N VAL A 120 -1.68 15.78 5.22
CA VAL A 120 -3.00 16.26 5.68
C VAL A 120 -2.89 17.12 6.94
N THR A 121 -1.98 16.81 7.86
CA THR A 121 -1.97 17.40 9.22
C THR A 121 -0.71 18.17 9.56
N GLY A 122 0.37 18.03 8.82
CA GLY A 122 1.70 18.54 9.16
C GLY A 122 2.39 17.76 10.31
N ARG A 123 1.80 16.67 10.81
CA ARG A 123 2.31 15.91 11.95
C ARG A 123 3.10 14.70 11.47
N SER A 124 4.32 14.52 12.00
CA SER A 124 5.09 13.29 11.80
C SER A 124 4.73 12.26 12.86
N VAL A 125 4.32 11.06 12.42
CA VAL A 125 4.16 9.92 13.32
C VAL A 125 5.54 9.52 13.83
N PRO A 126 5.71 9.25 15.14
CA PRO A 126 7.00 8.78 15.65
C PRO A 126 7.48 7.51 14.95
N GLU A 127 8.79 7.32 14.88
CA GLU A 127 9.37 6.11 14.32
C GLU A 127 8.82 4.86 15.01
N ARG A 128 8.37 3.86 14.20
CA ARG A 128 7.70 2.65 14.68
C ARG A 128 6.41 2.91 15.48
N GLY A 129 5.97 4.17 15.53
CA GLY A 129 4.76 4.59 16.23
C GLY A 129 3.50 4.32 15.42
N LEU A 130 2.37 4.52 16.08
CA LEU A 130 1.04 4.39 15.48
C LEU A 130 0.46 5.78 15.18
N PRO A 131 -0.34 5.91 14.11
CA PRO A 131 -1.06 7.14 13.77
C PRO A 131 -1.84 7.77 14.94
N SER A 132 -2.39 6.94 15.83
CA SER A 132 -3.14 7.39 17.03
C SER A 132 -2.30 8.24 17.98
N GLN A 133 -0.98 8.08 18.01
CA GLN A 133 -0.07 8.90 18.85
C GLN A 133 -0.01 10.37 18.40
N VAL A 134 -0.40 10.64 17.17
CA VAL A 134 -0.53 12.01 16.63
C VAL A 134 -2.00 12.39 16.39
N GLY A 135 -2.94 11.67 17.03
CA GLY A 135 -4.36 11.95 16.96
C GLY A 135 -5.02 11.58 15.65
N CYS A 136 -4.49 10.62 14.91
CA CYS A 136 -4.98 10.22 13.59
C CYS A 136 -5.34 8.73 13.53
N VAL A 137 -6.35 8.40 12.71
CA VAL A 137 -6.60 7.06 12.17
C VAL A 137 -6.70 7.18 10.65
N VAL A 138 -6.06 6.26 9.93
CA VAL A 138 -6.13 6.22 8.46
C VAL A 138 -6.67 4.87 8.02
N ASP A 139 -7.72 4.82 7.21
CA ASP A 139 -8.23 3.60 6.59
C ASP A 139 -8.34 3.74 5.08
N ASN A 140 -8.09 2.65 4.36
CA ASN A 140 -8.28 2.61 2.91
C ASN A 140 -9.77 2.68 2.55
N VAL A 141 -10.10 3.28 1.41
CA VAL A 141 -11.49 3.43 0.93
C VAL A 141 -12.22 2.08 0.80
N GLY A 142 -11.54 1.02 0.37
CA GLY A 142 -12.10 -0.33 0.33
C GLY A 142 -12.40 -0.90 1.73
N THR A 143 -11.59 -0.54 2.74
CA THR A 143 -11.87 -0.87 4.14
C THR A 143 -13.13 -0.16 4.63
N VAL A 144 -13.32 1.11 4.28
CA VAL A 144 -14.53 1.89 4.63
C VAL A 144 -15.77 1.21 4.07
N LEU A 145 -15.76 0.72 2.83
CA LEU A 145 -16.89 -0.04 2.25
C LEU A 145 -17.11 -1.38 2.96
N SER A 146 -16.04 -2.08 3.34
CA SER A 146 -16.16 -3.32 4.13
C SER A 146 -16.75 -3.06 5.53
N ILE A 147 -16.46 -1.90 6.14
CA ILE A 147 -17.10 -1.45 7.38
C ILE A 147 -18.60 -1.18 7.15
N ALA A 148 -18.96 -0.54 6.01
CA ALA A 148 -20.37 -0.33 5.67
C ALA A 148 -21.14 -1.65 5.61
N ASP A 149 -20.58 -2.67 4.94
CA ASP A 149 -21.15 -4.02 4.89
C ASP A 149 -21.29 -4.65 6.27
N ALA A 150 -20.25 -4.54 7.11
CA ALA A 150 -20.26 -5.06 8.47
C ALA A 150 -21.34 -4.43 9.34
N LEU A 151 -21.56 -3.12 9.24
CA LEU A 151 -22.62 -2.41 9.96
C LEU A 151 -24.03 -2.79 9.49
N GLU A 152 -24.16 -3.36 8.28
CA GLU A 152 -25.38 -3.96 7.74
C GLU A 152 -25.49 -5.47 8.06
N GLY A 153 -24.57 -6.03 8.85
CA GLY A 153 -24.55 -7.44 9.22
C GLY A 153 -24.00 -8.39 8.15
N LYS A 154 -23.29 -7.86 7.14
CA LYS A 154 -22.70 -8.64 6.04
C LYS A 154 -21.24 -8.96 6.35
N PRO A 155 -20.81 -10.23 6.31
CA PRO A 155 -19.40 -10.60 6.48
C PRO A 155 -18.57 -10.24 5.24
N VAL A 156 -17.26 -10.06 5.44
CA VAL A 156 -16.31 -9.84 4.34
C VAL A 156 -16.00 -11.18 3.67
N CYS A 157 -16.75 -11.53 2.62
CA CYS A 157 -16.58 -12.75 1.83
C CYS A 157 -16.34 -12.50 0.33
N GLU A 158 -16.34 -11.24 -0.10
CA GLU A 158 -16.14 -10.84 -1.48
C GLU A 158 -15.08 -9.74 -1.59
N LYS A 159 -14.50 -9.59 -2.78
CA LYS A 159 -13.47 -8.59 -3.06
C LYS A 159 -13.62 -7.99 -4.44
N TYR A 160 -13.48 -6.65 -4.50
CA TYR A 160 -13.24 -5.94 -5.75
C TYR A 160 -11.74 -5.90 -6.02
N LEU A 161 -11.35 -6.24 -7.24
CA LEU A 161 -9.98 -6.15 -7.70
C LEU A 161 -9.91 -5.78 -9.18
N SER A 162 -8.87 -5.07 -9.57
CA SER A 162 -8.59 -4.78 -10.97
C SER A 162 -7.69 -5.85 -11.59
N VAL A 163 -7.88 -6.10 -12.89
CA VAL A 163 -6.94 -6.88 -13.71
C VAL A 163 -6.42 -5.96 -14.79
N THR A 164 -5.10 -5.74 -14.79
CA THR A 164 -4.45 -4.72 -15.63
C THR A 164 -3.14 -5.26 -16.24
N GLY A 165 -2.49 -4.45 -17.07
CA GLY A 165 -1.26 -4.82 -17.75
C GLY A 165 -1.50 -5.41 -19.13
N ASP A 166 -0.78 -6.46 -19.50
CA ASP A 166 -0.86 -7.13 -20.80
C ASP A 166 -2.09 -8.05 -20.90
N VAL A 167 -3.26 -7.43 -20.90
CA VAL A 167 -4.56 -8.08 -21.02
C VAL A 167 -5.38 -7.44 -22.13
N LYS A 168 -6.21 -8.24 -22.82
CA LYS A 168 -7.02 -7.72 -23.92
C LYS A 168 -8.01 -6.64 -23.50
N GLN A 169 -8.58 -6.77 -22.31
CA GLN A 169 -9.56 -5.86 -21.75
C GLN A 169 -9.30 -5.66 -20.24
N PRO A 170 -8.54 -4.63 -19.85
CA PRO A 170 -8.41 -4.27 -18.44
C PRO A 170 -9.77 -3.94 -17.83
N LYS A 171 -10.12 -4.55 -16.70
CA LYS A 171 -11.41 -4.29 -16.03
C LYS A 171 -11.39 -4.65 -14.55
N MET A 172 -12.45 -4.22 -13.87
CA MET A 172 -12.73 -4.60 -12.48
C MET A 172 -13.47 -5.94 -12.43
N TYR A 173 -13.13 -6.74 -11.42
CA TYR A 173 -13.82 -7.97 -11.06
C TYR A 173 -14.35 -7.85 -9.63
N HIS A 174 -15.53 -8.44 -9.41
CA HIS A 174 -16.09 -8.65 -8.08
C HIS A 174 -16.25 -10.15 -7.88
N VAL A 175 -15.52 -10.71 -6.93
CA VAL A 175 -15.41 -12.16 -6.76
C VAL A 175 -15.42 -12.57 -5.29
N PRO A 176 -15.88 -13.78 -4.97
CA PRO A 176 -15.73 -14.37 -3.64
C PRO A 176 -14.25 -14.50 -3.23
N LEU A 177 -13.97 -14.36 -1.93
CA LEU A 177 -12.67 -14.71 -1.38
C LEU A 177 -12.39 -16.21 -1.62
N GLY A 178 -11.12 -16.54 -1.88
CA GLY A 178 -10.73 -17.89 -2.24
C GLY A 178 -10.88 -18.20 -3.73
N THR A 179 -11.42 -17.32 -4.57
CA THR A 179 -11.45 -17.50 -6.01
C THR A 179 -10.03 -17.67 -6.56
N PRO A 180 -9.73 -18.77 -7.29
CA PRO A 180 -8.42 -18.95 -7.93
C PRO A 180 -8.12 -17.81 -8.90
N ILE A 181 -6.94 -17.19 -8.80
CA ILE A 181 -6.57 -16.11 -9.72
C ILE A 181 -6.54 -16.60 -11.17
N ARG A 182 -6.27 -17.87 -11.40
CA ARG A 182 -6.33 -18.51 -12.72
C ARG A 182 -7.68 -18.32 -13.39
N ALA A 183 -8.78 -18.53 -12.68
CA ALA A 183 -10.13 -18.37 -13.23
C ALA A 183 -10.39 -16.91 -13.68
N ILE A 184 -9.86 -15.93 -12.93
CA ILE A 184 -9.98 -14.52 -13.27
C ILE A 184 -9.14 -14.18 -14.50
N LEU A 185 -7.92 -14.72 -14.59
CA LEU A 185 -7.02 -14.51 -15.73
C LEU A 185 -7.57 -15.15 -17.01
N ASP A 186 -8.14 -16.35 -16.93
CA ASP A 186 -8.82 -17.01 -18.04
C ASP A 186 -10.03 -16.18 -18.51
N ALA A 187 -10.84 -15.63 -17.58
CA ALA A 187 -11.94 -14.73 -17.87
C ALA A 187 -11.48 -13.37 -18.45
N ALA A 188 -10.27 -12.91 -18.13
CA ALA A 188 -9.65 -11.73 -18.72
C ALA A 188 -9.03 -12.00 -20.11
N GLY A 189 -9.07 -13.25 -20.60
CA GLY A 189 -8.57 -13.65 -21.90
C GLY A 189 -7.04 -13.68 -21.98
N VAL A 190 -6.36 -13.95 -20.88
CA VAL A 190 -4.90 -14.02 -20.83
C VAL A 190 -4.42 -15.40 -21.29
N GLN A 191 -3.47 -15.44 -22.24
CA GLN A 191 -2.97 -16.69 -22.79
C GLN A 191 -1.97 -17.35 -21.83
N ARG A 192 -2.23 -18.59 -21.40
CA ARG A 192 -1.36 -19.35 -20.52
C ARG A 192 0.06 -19.50 -21.08
N GLY A 193 1.04 -19.50 -20.19
CA GLY A 193 2.42 -19.73 -20.54
C GLY A 193 3.20 -18.52 -21.06
N THR A 194 2.56 -17.40 -21.35
CA THR A 194 3.20 -16.20 -21.93
C THR A 194 3.49 -15.11 -20.90
N TYR A 195 2.92 -15.17 -19.71
CA TYR A 195 2.94 -14.11 -18.69
C TYR A 195 3.34 -14.62 -17.30
N ASN A 196 3.66 -13.68 -16.44
CA ASN A 196 3.68 -13.80 -14.99
C ASN A 196 2.75 -12.74 -14.39
N VAL A 197 2.46 -12.88 -13.10
CA VAL A 197 1.51 -12.01 -12.38
C VAL A 197 2.20 -11.30 -11.22
N ILE A 198 1.80 -10.05 -10.97
CA ILE A 198 2.10 -9.36 -9.72
C ILE A 198 0.77 -9.14 -9.00
N LEU A 199 0.66 -9.63 -7.75
CA LEU A 199 -0.44 -9.33 -6.86
C LEU A 199 -0.23 -7.94 -6.26
N GLY A 200 -1.02 -6.96 -6.70
CA GLY A 200 -0.82 -5.55 -6.39
C GLY A 200 -0.19 -4.77 -7.53
N GLY A 201 0.58 -3.74 -7.21
CA GLY A 201 1.24 -2.87 -8.19
C GLY A 201 2.70 -3.24 -8.47
N PRO A 202 3.34 -2.57 -9.44
CA PRO A 202 4.70 -2.88 -9.88
C PRO A 202 5.79 -2.54 -8.84
N MET A 203 5.47 -1.69 -7.85
CA MET A 203 6.44 -1.20 -6.86
C MET A 203 6.53 -2.10 -5.63
N MET A 204 5.39 -2.46 -5.04
CA MET A 204 5.29 -3.21 -3.77
C MET A 204 4.66 -4.59 -3.94
N GLY A 205 4.07 -4.90 -5.09
CA GLY A 205 3.32 -6.12 -5.33
C GLY A 205 4.18 -7.39 -5.23
N LYS A 206 3.52 -8.50 -4.91
CA LYS A 206 4.15 -9.83 -4.81
C LYS A 206 4.14 -10.52 -6.17
N THR A 207 5.31 -10.92 -6.66
CA THR A 207 5.44 -11.64 -7.94
C THR A 207 5.03 -13.11 -7.81
N VAL A 208 4.31 -13.62 -8.81
CA VAL A 208 3.92 -15.03 -9.00
C VAL A 208 4.43 -15.46 -10.38
N MET A 209 5.50 -16.27 -10.41
CA MET A 209 6.33 -16.47 -11.62
C MET A 209 6.31 -17.90 -12.18
N SER A 210 5.44 -18.79 -11.70
CA SER A 210 5.26 -20.12 -12.29
C SER A 210 3.79 -20.44 -12.50
N GLU A 211 3.48 -21.30 -13.48
CA GLU A 211 2.11 -21.74 -13.73
C GLU A 211 1.52 -22.43 -12.49
N GLU A 212 2.30 -23.29 -11.82
CA GLU A 212 1.90 -23.95 -10.57
C GLU A 212 1.57 -22.92 -9.46
N ALA A 213 2.40 -21.89 -9.29
CA ALA A 213 2.15 -20.84 -8.30
C ALA A 213 0.89 -20.04 -8.65
N ILE A 214 0.63 -19.76 -9.93
CA ILE A 214 -0.57 -19.07 -10.38
C ILE A 214 -1.81 -19.95 -10.12
N ASP A 215 -1.74 -21.25 -10.41
CA ASP A 215 -2.86 -22.18 -10.20
C ASP A 215 -3.20 -22.37 -8.71
N ASN A 216 -2.21 -22.27 -7.83
CA ASN A 216 -2.37 -22.41 -6.38
C ASN A 216 -2.65 -21.08 -5.65
N THR A 217 -2.65 -19.95 -6.35
CA THR A 217 -2.90 -18.63 -5.73
C THR A 217 -4.39 -18.29 -5.81
N VAL A 218 -4.93 -17.77 -4.70
CA VAL A 218 -6.32 -17.37 -4.58
C VAL A 218 -6.46 -15.91 -4.16
N VAL A 219 -7.62 -15.32 -4.43
CA VAL A 219 -7.99 -13.98 -3.97
C VAL A 219 -8.15 -13.97 -2.46
N THR A 220 -7.48 -13.04 -1.80
CA THR A 220 -7.56 -12.78 -0.36
C THR A 220 -8.16 -11.42 -0.07
N LYS A 221 -8.42 -11.11 1.20
CA LYS A 221 -8.93 -9.79 1.65
C LYS A 221 -8.02 -8.62 1.23
N THR A 222 -6.73 -8.87 1.02
CA THR A 222 -5.74 -7.85 0.64
C THR A 222 -5.41 -7.82 -0.85
N THR A 223 -5.99 -8.71 -1.66
CA THR A 223 -5.77 -8.72 -3.12
C THR A 223 -6.54 -7.58 -3.77
N GLY A 224 -5.84 -6.51 -4.17
CA GLY A 224 -6.44 -5.33 -4.81
C GLY A 224 -6.29 -5.29 -6.33
N ASN A 225 -5.29 -6.00 -6.89
CA ASN A 225 -5.02 -6.00 -8.32
C ASN A 225 -4.26 -7.26 -8.75
N LEU A 226 -4.49 -7.69 -9.98
CA LEU A 226 -3.67 -8.66 -10.71
C LEU A 226 -3.01 -7.92 -11.88
N LEU A 227 -1.73 -7.62 -11.76
CA LEU A 227 -0.96 -7.01 -12.84
C LEU A 227 -0.31 -8.11 -13.68
N VAL A 228 -0.75 -8.25 -14.92
CA VAL A 228 -0.27 -9.25 -15.88
C VAL A 228 0.80 -8.63 -16.75
N LEU A 229 1.98 -9.24 -16.83
CA LEU A 229 3.09 -8.76 -17.65
C LEU A 229 3.78 -9.93 -18.36
N PRO A 230 4.45 -9.72 -19.50
CA PRO A 230 5.23 -10.75 -20.18
C PRO A 230 6.27 -11.39 -19.26
N LYS A 231 6.55 -12.69 -19.43
CA LYS A 231 7.49 -13.45 -18.57
C LYS A 231 8.89 -12.85 -18.51
N ASP A 232 9.36 -12.25 -19.59
CA ASP A 232 10.68 -11.63 -19.73
C ASP A 232 10.73 -10.17 -19.25
N HIS A 233 9.63 -9.65 -18.70
CA HIS A 233 9.56 -8.27 -18.23
C HIS A 233 10.62 -7.97 -17.15
N TYR A 234 11.17 -6.77 -17.19
CA TYR A 234 12.25 -6.30 -16.31
C TYR A 234 11.96 -6.53 -14.81
N LEU A 235 10.74 -6.32 -14.37
CA LEU A 235 10.35 -6.51 -12.96
C LEU A 235 10.55 -7.95 -12.48
N PHE A 236 10.25 -8.95 -13.32
CA PHE A 236 10.45 -10.36 -12.96
C PHE A 236 11.93 -10.73 -12.96
N ARG A 237 12.70 -10.24 -13.93
CA ARG A 237 14.16 -10.43 -13.92
C ARG A 237 14.79 -9.85 -12.65
N ARG A 238 14.34 -8.66 -12.24
CA ARG A 238 14.81 -8.03 -11.00
C ARG A 238 14.37 -8.80 -9.75
N ALA A 239 13.12 -9.27 -9.71
CA ALA A 239 12.59 -10.06 -8.59
C ALA A 239 13.32 -11.40 -8.41
N SER A 240 13.90 -11.97 -9.47
CA SER A 240 14.66 -13.23 -9.45
C SER A 240 16.10 -13.09 -8.96
N TYR A 241 16.59 -11.88 -8.68
CA TYR A 241 17.95 -11.72 -8.17
C TYR A 241 18.07 -12.30 -6.75
N SER A 242 19.07 -13.15 -6.54
CA SER A 242 19.38 -13.70 -5.22
C SER A 242 20.01 -12.65 -4.30
N ILE A 243 19.85 -12.82 -2.98
CA ILE A 243 20.47 -11.95 -1.98
C ILE A 243 22.00 -11.85 -2.19
N PRO A 244 22.75 -12.96 -2.35
CA PRO A 244 24.20 -12.87 -2.61
C PRO A 244 24.56 -12.03 -3.85
N LYS A 245 23.78 -12.14 -4.92
CA LYS A 245 23.97 -11.30 -6.13
C LYS A 245 23.76 -9.83 -5.80
N MET A 246 22.72 -9.48 -5.08
CA MET A 246 22.44 -8.08 -4.70
C MET A 246 23.49 -7.51 -3.75
N ILE A 247 23.99 -8.31 -2.80
CA ILE A 247 25.10 -7.94 -1.90
C ILE A 247 26.38 -7.69 -2.71
N HIS A 248 26.71 -8.58 -3.66
CA HIS A 248 27.85 -8.38 -4.54
C HIS A 248 27.73 -7.10 -5.36
N GLN A 249 26.56 -6.80 -5.90
CA GLN A 249 26.29 -5.55 -6.62
C GLN A 249 26.39 -4.31 -5.69
N ALA A 250 25.91 -4.39 -4.45
CA ALA A 250 26.07 -3.31 -3.48
C ALA A 250 27.55 -3.01 -3.20
N ARG A 251 28.39 -4.06 -3.06
CA ARG A 251 29.83 -3.92 -2.85
C ARG A 251 30.56 -3.34 -4.05
N SER A 252 30.25 -3.82 -5.27
CA SER A 252 31.06 -3.55 -6.47
C SER A 252 30.60 -2.34 -7.27
N ALA A 253 29.32 -1.97 -7.21
CA ALA A 253 28.73 -0.96 -8.08
C ALA A 253 28.06 0.21 -7.37
N CYS A 254 27.93 0.20 -6.06
CA CYS A 254 27.36 1.33 -5.31
C CYS A 254 28.36 2.49 -5.22
N ILE A 255 28.05 3.59 -5.88
CA ILE A 255 28.89 4.81 -5.89
C ILE A 255 28.71 5.72 -4.67
N GLN A 256 27.93 5.32 -3.68
CA GLN A 256 27.68 6.07 -2.43
C GLN A 256 27.14 7.49 -2.61
N CYS A 257 26.33 7.72 -3.63
CA CYS A 257 25.76 9.03 -3.97
C CYS A 257 24.68 9.53 -2.98
N LYS A 258 24.17 8.68 -2.07
CA LYS A 258 23.15 8.93 -1.06
C LYS A 258 21.73 9.19 -1.60
N MET A 259 21.47 9.26 -2.90
CA MET A 259 20.15 9.56 -3.45
C MET A 259 19.05 8.64 -2.91
N CYS A 260 19.36 7.37 -2.59
CA CYS A 260 18.40 6.45 -1.98
C CYS A 260 17.95 6.86 -0.56
N THR A 261 18.72 7.68 0.13
CA THR A 261 18.38 8.30 1.42
C THR A 261 17.72 9.65 1.23
N ASP A 262 18.35 10.53 0.44
CA ASP A 262 17.90 11.93 0.26
C ASP A 262 16.50 12.02 -0.39
N LEU A 263 16.13 11.04 -1.22
CA LEU A 263 14.82 10.92 -1.85
C LEU A 263 13.89 9.91 -1.15
N CYS A 264 14.27 9.40 0.03
CA CYS A 264 13.41 8.49 0.77
C CYS A 264 12.22 9.23 1.39
N PRO A 265 10.96 8.86 1.07
CA PRO A 265 9.79 9.57 1.59
C PRO A 265 9.72 9.60 3.12
N ARG A 266 10.12 8.50 3.77
CA ARG A 266 10.17 8.43 5.23
C ARG A 266 11.27 9.29 5.82
N HIS A 267 12.42 9.39 5.15
CA HIS A 267 13.49 10.30 5.54
C HIS A 267 13.06 11.77 5.44
N LEU A 268 12.35 12.12 4.37
CA LEU A 268 11.87 13.49 4.13
C LEU A 268 10.86 13.98 5.17
N ILE A 269 10.09 13.09 5.79
CA ILE A 269 9.18 13.43 6.90
C ILE A 269 9.84 13.32 8.28
N GLY A 270 11.17 13.16 8.35
CA GLY A 270 11.95 13.22 9.59
C GLY A 270 12.33 11.89 10.21
N HIS A 271 12.05 10.74 9.57
CA HIS A 271 12.43 9.43 10.10
C HIS A 271 13.90 9.11 9.80
N ASP A 272 14.54 8.41 10.71
CA ASP A 272 15.89 7.87 10.50
C ASP A 272 15.84 6.64 9.57
N VAL A 273 15.77 6.88 8.25
CA VAL A 273 15.83 5.85 7.20
C VAL A 273 17.01 6.18 6.28
N LYS A 274 18.06 5.36 6.33
CA LYS A 274 19.33 5.60 5.64
C LYS A 274 19.76 4.41 4.78
N PRO A 275 19.08 4.12 3.66
CA PRO A 275 19.41 2.98 2.80
C PRO A 275 20.86 3.03 2.28
N ASN A 276 21.46 4.21 2.15
CA ASN A 276 22.86 4.36 1.75
C ASN A 276 23.83 3.70 2.73
N LEU A 277 23.57 3.71 4.04
CA LEU A 277 24.40 3.04 5.04
C LEU A 277 24.31 1.53 4.91
N VAL A 278 23.10 0.99 4.70
CA VAL A 278 22.90 -0.43 4.44
C VAL A 278 23.67 -0.84 3.17
N MET A 279 23.48 -0.11 2.06
CA MET A 279 24.19 -0.38 0.80
C MET A 279 25.71 -0.33 0.93
N ARG A 280 26.23 0.51 1.82
CA ARG A 280 27.66 0.64 2.10
C ARG A 280 28.21 -0.55 2.88
N SER A 281 27.43 -1.19 3.73
CA SER A 281 27.91 -2.10 4.76
C SER A 281 27.38 -3.53 4.66
N VAL A 282 26.30 -3.80 3.90
CA VAL A 282 25.64 -5.11 3.82
C VAL A 282 26.56 -6.25 3.39
N TRP A 283 27.59 -5.96 2.60
CA TRP A 283 28.56 -6.98 2.14
C TRP A 283 29.48 -7.51 3.26
N ARG A 284 29.55 -6.85 4.41
CA ARG A 284 30.31 -7.25 5.61
C ARG A 284 29.41 -7.47 6.82
N GLU A 285 28.11 -7.58 6.62
CA GLU A 285 27.10 -7.70 7.69
C GLU A 285 27.43 -8.85 8.64
N GLU A 286 27.79 -10.04 8.12
CA GLU A 286 28.19 -11.21 8.90
C GLU A 286 29.52 -11.03 9.70
N GLN A 287 30.29 -9.99 9.41
CA GLN A 287 31.58 -9.68 10.08
C GLN A 287 31.41 -8.66 11.19
N ILE A 288 30.24 -8.09 11.37
CA ILE A 288 29.95 -7.08 12.41
C ILE A 288 29.41 -7.80 13.63
N GLU A 289 30.28 -8.01 14.63
CA GLU A 289 29.94 -8.66 15.89
C GLU A 289 29.43 -7.68 16.94
N ASP A 290 29.86 -6.41 16.87
CA ASP A 290 29.48 -5.35 17.80
C ASP A 290 28.09 -4.83 17.51
N ASN A 291 27.20 -4.86 18.51
CA ASN A 291 25.82 -4.44 18.40
C ASN A 291 25.64 -2.94 18.06
N ASP A 292 26.50 -2.07 18.62
CA ASP A 292 26.40 -0.63 18.36
C ASP A 292 26.84 -0.33 16.93
N GLU A 293 27.84 -1.03 16.41
CA GLU A 293 28.25 -0.95 15.03
C GLU A 293 27.14 -1.48 14.11
N TYR A 294 26.48 -2.60 14.45
CA TYR A 294 25.36 -3.15 13.70
C TYR A 294 24.19 -2.15 13.63
N ILE A 295 23.77 -1.61 14.77
CA ILE A 295 22.70 -0.60 14.85
C ILE A 295 23.07 0.65 14.04
N LYS A 296 24.31 1.10 14.10
CA LYS A 296 24.78 2.27 13.34
C LYS A 296 24.59 2.12 11.83
N TYR A 297 24.80 0.93 11.27
CA TYR A 297 24.70 0.71 9.83
C TYR A 297 23.33 0.21 9.38
N PHE A 298 22.65 -0.56 10.21
CA PHE A 298 21.43 -1.29 9.81
C PHE A 298 20.17 -0.91 10.58
N GLY A 299 20.31 -0.30 11.78
CA GLY A 299 19.17 0.01 12.64
C GLY A 299 18.10 0.87 11.97
N SER A 300 18.50 1.80 11.09
CA SER A 300 17.58 2.66 10.35
C SER A 300 16.70 1.89 9.33
N ALA A 301 17.09 0.66 8.94
CA ALA A 301 16.30 -0.17 8.05
C ALA A 301 14.94 -0.55 8.66
N ALA A 302 14.85 -0.63 9.99
CA ALA A 302 13.60 -0.94 10.70
C ALA A 302 12.48 0.07 10.45
N ASN A 303 12.79 1.33 10.09
CA ASN A 303 11.83 2.39 9.77
C ASN A 303 11.41 2.38 8.29
N CYS A 304 12.00 1.50 7.46
CA CYS A 304 11.69 1.39 6.04
C CYS A 304 10.30 0.82 5.81
N CYS A 305 9.46 1.51 5.01
CA CYS A 305 8.14 1.02 4.59
C CYS A 305 8.16 0.14 3.32
N SER A 306 9.34 -0.20 2.82
CA SER A 306 9.53 -1.08 1.64
C SER A 306 8.84 -0.61 0.36
N CYS A 307 8.59 0.69 0.21
CA CYS A 307 7.87 1.26 -0.95
C CYS A 307 8.61 1.12 -2.29
N GLY A 308 9.92 0.90 -2.30
CA GLY A 308 10.69 0.71 -3.53
C GLY A 308 11.12 1.99 -4.25
N ALA A 309 10.77 3.19 -3.78
CA ALA A 309 11.17 4.47 -4.41
C ALA A 309 12.69 4.58 -4.60
N CYS A 310 13.46 4.15 -3.61
CA CYS A 310 14.93 4.15 -3.65
C CYS A 310 15.52 3.26 -4.75
N GLU A 311 14.81 2.19 -5.15
CA GLU A 311 15.25 1.29 -6.22
C GLU A 311 14.84 1.77 -7.61
N MET A 312 13.60 2.25 -7.72
CA MET A 312 12.99 2.52 -9.02
C MET A 312 13.26 3.93 -9.52
N PHE A 313 13.37 4.90 -8.61
CA PHE A 313 13.52 6.30 -8.98
C PHE A 313 14.82 6.94 -8.53
N SER A 314 15.42 6.47 -7.42
CA SER A 314 16.55 7.16 -6.80
C SER A 314 17.91 6.60 -7.17
N CYS A 315 18.04 5.27 -7.35
CA CYS A 315 19.36 4.67 -7.57
C CYS A 315 19.81 4.81 -9.04
N PRO A 316 20.81 5.65 -9.35
CA PRO A 316 21.29 5.82 -10.74
C PRO A 316 22.00 4.57 -11.28
N MET A 317 22.44 3.68 -10.38
CA MET A 317 23.12 2.43 -10.73
C MET A 317 22.15 1.24 -10.87
N GLY A 318 20.83 1.45 -10.70
CA GLY A 318 19.82 0.39 -10.79
C GLY A 318 19.96 -0.73 -9.74
N LEU A 319 20.57 -0.44 -8.60
CA LEU A 319 20.78 -1.40 -7.50
C LEU A 319 19.49 -1.63 -6.69
N SER A 320 19.56 -2.44 -5.62
CA SER A 320 18.42 -2.89 -4.83
C SER A 320 18.44 -2.40 -3.36
N PRO A 321 18.45 -1.08 -3.09
CA PRO A 321 18.52 -0.57 -1.70
C PRO A 321 17.36 -1.04 -0.83
N ARG A 322 16.12 -1.09 -1.36
CA ARG A 322 14.96 -1.62 -0.62
C ARG A 322 15.18 -3.07 -0.21
N LYS A 323 15.57 -3.93 -1.14
CA LYS A 323 15.81 -5.36 -0.88
C LYS A 323 16.92 -5.57 0.15
N MET A 324 17.94 -4.72 0.14
CA MET A 324 18.99 -4.76 1.16
C MET A 324 18.49 -4.29 2.54
N ASN A 325 17.64 -3.26 2.56
CA ASN A 325 16.96 -2.87 3.81
C ASN A 325 16.06 -3.99 4.35
N ASP A 326 15.25 -4.62 3.45
CA ASP A 326 14.38 -5.73 3.84
C ASP A 326 15.19 -6.93 4.36
N TYR A 327 16.34 -7.21 3.75
CA TYR A 327 17.23 -8.31 4.16
C TYR A 327 17.80 -8.11 5.58
N VAL A 328 18.31 -6.92 5.90
CA VAL A 328 18.89 -6.65 7.24
C VAL A 328 17.83 -6.36 8.30
N LYS A 329 16.58 -6.17 7.89
CA LYS A 329 15.44 -5.97 8.79
C LYS A 329 14.93 -7.30 9.39
N GLY A 330 15.24 -8.41 8.76
CA GLY A 330 14.81 -9.76 9.12
C GLY A 330 13.64 -10.21 8.30
#